data_b367c91f7d0f38b0079e651da398aee6
#
_entry.id   b367c91f7d0f38b0079e651da398aee6
#
_cell.length_a   1.000
_cell.length_b   1.000
_cell.length_c   1.000
_cell.angle_alpha   90.00
_cell.angle_beta   90.00
_cell.angle_gamma   90.00
#
_symmetry.space_group_name_H-M   'P 1'
#
loop_
_entity.id
_entity.type
_entity.pdbx_description
1 polymer ?
#
loop_
_entity_poly.entity_id
_entity_poly.type
_entity_poly.pdbx_seq_one_letter_code
_entity_poly.pdbx_strand_id
1 'polypeptide(L)'
;VVFDDVYIEGITKISAKDIRYAKEMGSAIKLLGVARNTDTGIEAYVCPMLIPNDHPLATVNDSYNAVFVHGDAVEDAMFFGRGAGELPTASAVVGDIFDIVRNIKANCCGRIGCTCYKELPVKKMEDTYNRYFLRLHVEDRCGVLAEMTEVFAKYHVSGAQILQRDSQRQDDHLEEVV
;
A
#
# COMPACT_ATOMS: atom_id res chain seq x y z
N VAL A 1 -11.82 -15.42 -1.75
CA VAL A 1 -10.41 -15.11 -1.39
C VAL A 1 -10.15 -15.75 -0.03
N VAL A 2 -9.15 -16.58 0.05
CA VAL A 2 -8.63 -17.12 1.32
C VAL A 2 -7.29 -16.47 1.61
N PHE A 3 -6.81 -16.61 2.86
CA PHE A 3 -5.58 -15.93 3.29
C PHE A 3 -4.35 -16.29 2.44
N ASP A 4 -4.26 -17.55 2.02
CA ASP A 4 -3.14 -18.05 1.22
C ASP A 4 -3.10 -17.49 -0.21
N ASP A 5 -4.19 -16.89 -0.69
CA ASP A 5 -4.25 -16.22 -1.99
C ASP A 5 -3.67 -14.79 -1.94
N VAL A 6 -3.52 -14.22 -0.74
CA VAL A 6 -3.11 -12.83 -0.55
C VAL A 6 -1.60 -12.72 -0.55
N TYR A 7 -1.03 -11.94 -1.47
CA TYR A 7 0.40 -11.62 -1.43
C TYR A 7 0.69 -10.73 -0.21
N ILE A 8 1.71 -11.10 0.58
CA ILE A 8 2.07 -10.36 1.80
C ILE A 8 3.56 -10.05 1.81
N GLU A 9 3.88 -8.77 1.86
CA GLU A 9 5.22 -8.25 2.11
C GLU A 9 5.20 -7.24 3.25
N GLY A 10 6.03 -7.48 4.28
CA GLY A 10 6.15 -6.60 5.44
C GLY A 10 7.17 -5.48 5.23
N ILE A 11 7.34 -4.65 6.26
CA ILE A 11 8.21 -3.46 6.25
C ILE A 11 9.65 -3.75 6.69
N THR A 12 10.02 -4.99 6.96
CA THR A 12 11.34 -5.33 7.52
C THR A 12 12.52 -5.01 6.60
N LYS A 13 12.27 -4.89 5.31
CA LYS A 13 13.26 -4.51 4.30
C LYS A 13 13.34 -2.98 4.07
N ILE A 14 12.41 -2.21 4.63
CA ILE A 14 12.37 -0.75 4.49
C ILE A 14 13.38 -0.12 5.43
N SER A 15 14.32 0.60 4.89
CA SER A 15 15.37 1.29 5.65
C SER A 15 15.03 2.77 5.88
N ALA A 16 15.76 3.40 6.82
CA ALA A 16 15.67 4.84 7.03
C ALA A 16 16.06 5.65 5.76
N LYS A 17 16.91 5.08 4.90
CA LYS A 17 17.27 5.67 3.61
C LYS A 17 16.07 5.70 2.67
N ASP A 18 15.32 4.60 2.55
CA ASP A 18 14.13 4.52 1.71
C ASP A 18 13.07 5.53 2.12
N ILE A 19 12.86 5.69 3.44
CA ILE A 19 11.95 6.71 3.98
C ILE A 19 12.39 8.13 3.61
N ARG A 20 13.70 8.40 3.61
CA ARG A 20 14.24 9.69 3.24
C ARG A 20 14.03 9.99 1.76
N TYR A 21 14.34 9.03 0.87
CA TYR A 21 14.09 9.17 -0.55
C TYR A 21 12.61 9.34 -0.88
N ALA A 22 11.74 8.58 -0.22
CA ALA A 22 10.29 8.75 -0.37
C ALA A 22 9.84 10.18 -0.03
N LYS A 23 10.35 10.75 1.07
CA LYS A 23 10.06 12.15 1.44
C LYS A 23 10.55 13.16 0.41
N GLU A 24 11.74 12.96 -0.15
CA GLU A 24 12.29 13.81 -1.20
C GLU A 24 11.49 13.73 -2.50
N MET A 25 10.92 12.55 -2.78
CA MET A 25 9.98 12.33 -3.89
C MET A 25 8.56 12.85 -3.60
N GLY A 26 8.35 13.56 -2.48
CA GLY A 26 7.03 14.07 -2.11
C GLY A 26 6.04 12.98 -1.69
N SER A 27 6.53 11.87 -1.15
CA SER A 27 5.73 10.70 -0.79
C SER A 27 6.01 10.22 0.62
N ALA A 28 5.10 9.42 1.17
CA ALA A 28 5.28 8.66 2.41
C ALA A 28 5.20 7.15 2.12
N ILE A 29 6.00 6.34 2.82
CA ILE A 29 5.87 4.89 2.77
C ILE A 29 4.85 4.45 3.82
N LYS A 30 3.81 3.74 3.38
CA LYS A 30 2.77 3.15 4.23
C LYS A 30 2.62 1.66 3.93
N LEU A 31 2.40 0.85 4.96
CA LEU A 31 1.98 -0.54 4.77
C LEU A 31 0.49 -0.55 4.51
N LEU A 32 0.10 -0.97 3.31
CA LEU A 32 -1.31 -0.99 2.90
C LEU A 32 -1.77 -2.41 2.57
N GLY A 33 -2.98 -2.74 3.02
CA GLY A 33 -3.77 -3.82 2.45
C GLY A 33 -4.61 -3.27 1.32
N VAL A 34 -4.50 -3.85 0.14
CA VAL A 34 -5.23 -3.44 -1.05
C VAL A 34 -6.16 -4.57 -1.49
N ALA A 35 -7.42 -4.24 -1.73
CA ALA A 35 -8.37 -5.10 -2.37
C ALA A 35 -9.02 -4.33 -3.53
N ARG A 36 -8.89 -4.85 -4.75
CA ARG A 36 -9.43 -4.22 -5.95
C ARG A 36 -10.17 -5.23 -6.80
N ASN A 37 -11.37 -4.88 -7.20
CA ASN A 37 -12.12 -5.65 -8.20
C ASN A 37 -11.72 -5.16 -9.59
N THR A 38 -11.32 -6.07 -10.47
CA THR A 38 -10.95 -5.78 -11.85
C THR A 38 -11.76 -6.66 -12.80
N ASP A 39 -11.76 -6.33 -14.07
CA ASP A 39 -12.49 -7.12 -15.09
C ASP A 39 -11.99 -8.57 -15.22
N THR A 40 -10.73 -8.82 -14.82
CA THR A 40 -10.07 -10.12 -14.96
C THR A 40 -9.93 -10.88 -13.64
N GLY A 41 -10.37 -10.33 -12.52
CA GLY A 41 -10.26 -10.96 -11.20
C GLY A 41 -10.05 -9.97 -10.07
N ILE A 42 -9.73 -10.49 -8.90
CA ILE A 42 -9.51 -9.71 -7.68
C ILE A 42 -8.01 -9.53 -7.46
N GLU A 43 -7.59 -8.32 -7.21
CA GLU A 43 -6.26 -8.03 -6.67
C GLU A 43 -6.39 -7.93 -5.14
N ALA A 44 -5.59 -8.74 -4.43
CA ALA A 44 -5.55 -8.73 -2.98
C ALA A 44 -4.12 -8.89 -2.49
N TYR A 45 -3.58 -7.86 -1.87
CA TYR A 45 -2.20 -7.88 -1.39
C TYR A 45 -1.97 -6.93 -0.21
N VAL A 46 -0.94 -7.21 0.57
CA VAL A 46 -0.43 -6.34 1.64
C VAL A 46 1.04 -6.08 1.36
N CYS A 47 1.40 -4.82 1.15
CA CYS A 47 2.79 -4.45 0.93
C CYS A 47 3.08 -2.99 1.30
N PRO A 48 4.36 -2.63 1.51
CA PRO A 48 4.76 -1.23 1.61
C PRO A 48 4.51 -0.51 0.28
N MET A 49 3.88 0.65 0.35
CA MET A 49 3.57 1.46 -0.84
C MET A 49 4.02 2.91 -0.64
N LEU A 50 4.50 3.52 -1.72
CA LEU A 50 4.69 4.97 -1.77
C LEU A 50 3.36 5.66 -2.03
N ILE A 51 2.98 6.51 -1.10
CA ILE A 51 1.74 7.29 -1.18
C ILE A 51 2.12 8.76 -1.34
N PRO A 52 1.67 9.45 -2.39
CA PRO A 52 1.88 10.89 -2.54
C PRO A 52 1.38 11.66 -1.32
N ASN A 53 2.09 12.72 -0.94
CA ASN A 53 1.77 13.46 0.29
C ASN A 53 0.40 14.17 0.25
N ASP A 54 -0.17 14.38 -0.93
CA ASP A 54 -1.52 14.93 -1.14
C ASP A 54 -2.64 13.89 -1.00
N HIS A 55 -2.29 12.59 -0.95
CA HIS A 55 -3.27 11.54 -0.75
C HIS A 55 -3.70 11.45 0.72
N PRO A 56 -5.01 11.32 1.03
CA PRO A 56 -5.50 11.29 2.41
C PRO A 56 -4.82 10.26 3.32
N LEU A 57 -4.49 9.07 2.80
CA LEU A 57 -3.79 8.02 3.56
C LEU A 57 -2.38 8.40 4.00
N ALA A 58 -1.72 9.36 3.35
CA ALA A 58 -0.37 9.79 3.72
C ALA A 58 -0.34 10.43 5.12
N THR A 59 -1.44 11.06 5.54
CA THR A 59 -1.57 11.76 6.82
C THR A 59 -1.91 10.86 8.00
N VAL A 60 -2.19 9.58 7.76
CA VAL A 60 -2.53 8.61 8.82
C VAL A 60 -1.27 8.18 9.54
N ASN A 61 -1.08 8.59 10.78
CA ASN A 61 0.12 8.33 11.58
C ASN A 61 -0.23 7.82 12.98
N ASP A 62 0.78 7.36 13.71
CA ASP A 62 0.72 6.91 15.11
C ASP A 62 -0.30 5.79 15.34
N SER A 63 -1.22 5.97 16.28
CA SER A 63 -2.26 5.00 16.63
C SER A 63 -3.51 5.07 15.74
N TYR A 64 -3.50 5.93 14.73
CA TYR A 64 -4.62 6.05 13.81
C TYR A 64 -4.55 5.03 12.68
N ASN A 65 -5.72 4.56 12.28
CA ASN A 65 -5.93 3.70 11.15
C ASN A 65 -6.94 4.32 10.21
N ALA A 66 -6.88 3.96 8.94
CA ALA A 66 -7.87 4.37 7.97
C ALA A 66 -8.19 3.24 7.00
N VAL A 67 -9.42 3.24 6.53
CA VAL A 67 -9.88 2.46 5.37
C VAL A 67 -10.31 3.46 4.31
N PHE A 68 -9.66 3.42 3.16
CA PHE A 68 -9.98 4.24 2.02
C PHE A 68 -10.74 3.38 1.00
N VAL A 69 -11.88 3.85 0.56
CA VAL A 69 -12.77 3.12 -0.34
C VAL A 69 -13.08 4.01 -1.54
N HIS A 70 -12.86 3.46 -2.74
CA HIS A 70 -13.31 4.05 -3.98
C HIS A 70 -14.50 3.25 -4.51
N GLY A 71 -15.62 3.89 -4.71
CA GLY A 71 -16.87 3.25 -5.17
C GLY A 71 -17.53 4.03 -6.31
N ASP A 72 -18.33 3.34 -7.11
CA ASP A 72 -18.91 3.89 -8.35
C ASP A 72 -19.77 5.14 -8.12
N ALA A 73 -20.53 5.19 -7.03
CA ALA A 73 -21.47 6.28 -6.78
C ALA A 73 -20.99 7.25 -5.68
N VAL A 74 -20.17 6.78 -4.78
CA VAL A 74 -19.65 7.56 -3.63
C VAL A 74 -18.33 8.21 -3.97
N GLU A 75 -17.67 7.74 -5.05
CA GLU A 75 -16.29 8.08 -5.37
C GLU A 75 -15.37 7.72 -4.20
N ASP A 76 -14.66 8.69 -3.64
CA ASP A 76 -13.71 8.49 -2.57
C ASP A 76 -14.31 8.71 -1.20
N ALA A 77 -14.21 7.70 -0.34
CA ALA A 77 -14.60 7.77 1.06
C ALA A 77 -13.48 7.25 1.95
N MET A 78 -13.26 7.90 3.09
CA MET A 78 -12.27 7.48 4.07
C MET A 78 -12.90 7.34 5.45
N PHE A 79 -12.70 6.18 6.07
CA PHE A 79 -13.03 5.93 7.47
C PHE A 79 -11.73 6.02 8.27
N PHE A 80 -11.69 6.93 9.22
CA PHE A 80 -10.49 7.26 9.98
C PHE A 80 -10.77 7.26 11.47
N GLY A 81 -9.91 6.65 12.27
CA GLY A 81 -10.07 6.61 13.71
C GLY A 81 -8.92 5.92 14.42
N ARG A 82 -8.97 5.91 15.74
CA ARG A 82 -8.00 5.16 16.55
C ARG A 82 -8.30 3.68 16.50
N GLY A 83 -7.34 2.89 16.00
CA GLY A 83 -7.42 1.43 15.99
C GLY A 83 -6.90 0.77 17.27
N ALA A 84 -6.04 1.46 18.02
CA ALA A 84 -5.45 0.98 19.26
C ALA A 84 -5.72 1.92 20.44
N GLY A 85 -5.70 1.37 21.64
CA GLY A 85 -5.93 2.06 22.91
C GLY A 85 -7.05 1.43 23.72
N GLU A 86 -6.98 1.51 25.05
CA GLU A 86 -7.96 0.89 25.96
C GLU A 86 -9.38 1.40 25.69
N LEU A 87 -9.58 2.70 25.73
CA LEU A 87 -10.92 3.30 25.56
C LEU A 87 -11.50 3.13 24.14
N PRO A 88 -10.76 3.35 23.06
CA PRO A 88 -11.27 3.08 21.71
C PRO A 88 -11.68 1.64 21.52
N THR A 89 -10.86 0.68 21.98
CA THR A 89 -11.15 -0.74 21.87
C THR A 89 -12.36 -1.14 22.72
N ALA A 90 -12.41 -0.69 23.98
CA ALA A 90 -13.54 -0.94 24.86
C ALA A 90 -14.85 -0.37 24.28
N SER A 91 -14.81 0.86 23.74
CA SER A 91 -15.98 1.50 23.12
C SER A 91 -16.50 0.69 21.92
N ALA A 92 -15.62 0.17 21.07
CA ALA A 92 -16.00 -0.65 19.93
C ALA A 92 -16.66 -1.97 20.38
N VAL A 93 -16.02 -2.69 21.32
CA VAL A 93 -16.56 -3.95 21.86
C VAL A 93 -17.94 -3.74 22.51
N VAL A 94 -18.08 -2.70 23.34
CA VAL A 94 -19.36 -2.39 23.99
C VAL A 94 -20.41 -1.99 22.97
N GLY A 95 -20.03 -1.23 21.94
CA GLY A 95 -20.93 -0.87 20.84
C GLY A 95 -21.49 -2.10 20.12
N ASP A 96 -20.64 -3.06 19.80
CA ASP A 96 -21.02 -4.33 19.15
C ASP A 96 -21.94 -5.18 20.07
N ILE A 97 -21.66 -5.23 21.37
CA ILE A 97 -22.53 -5.91 22.34
C ILE A 97 -23.93 -5.28 22.34
N PHE A 98 -24.02 -3.95 22.39
CA PHE A 98 -25.32 -3.28 22.33
C PHE A 98 -26.08 -3.56 21.04
N ASP A 99 -25.38 -3.62 19.91
CA ASP A 99 -26.02 -3.91 18.62
C ASP A 99 -26.53 -5.37 18.59
N ILE A 100 -25.75 -6.32 19.09
CA ILE A 100 -26.15 -7.73 19.23
C ILE A 100 -27.40 -7.84 20.12
N VAL A 101 -27.40 -7.21 21.30
CA VAL A 101 -28.55 -7.24 22.23
C VAL A 101 -29.80 -6.68 21.58
N ARG A 102 -29.70 -5.57 20.84
CA ARG A 102 -30.85 -5.00 20.10
C ARG A 102 -31.37 -5.96 19.04
N ASN A 103 -30.47 -6.62 18.29
CA ASN A 103 -30.83 -7.58 17.27
C ASN A 103 -31.52 -8.80 17.84
N ILE A 104 -31.05 -9.34 18.96
CA ILE A 104 -31.69 -10.45 19.69
C ILE A 104 -33.10 -10.04 20.16
N LYS A 105 -33.21 -8.84 20.77
CA LYS A 105 -34.50 -8.33 21.27
C LYS A 105 -35.52 -8.09 20.16
N ALA A 106 -35.04 -7.68 18.99
CA ALA A 106 -35.87 -7.43 17.81
C ALA A 106 -36.13 -8.71 16.97
N ASN A 107 -35.57 -9.86 17.38
CA ASN A 107 -35.58 -11.11 16.62
C ASN A 107 -35.05 -10.95 15.19
N CYS A 108 -33.99 -10.16 15.03
CA CYS A 108 -33.36 -9.84 13.76
C CYS A 108 -31.94 -10.43 13.74
N CYS A 109 -31.67 -11.39 12.86
CA CYS A 109 -30.35 -11.98 12.67
C CYS A 109 -29.65 -11.33 11.48
N GLY A 110 -28.71 -10.38 11.78
CA GLY A 110 -27.89 -9.73 10.77
C GLY A 110 -28.66 -8.74 9.90
N ARG A 111 -28.09 -7.57 9.68
CA ARG A 111 -28.70 -6.53 8.83
C ARG A 111 -28.37 -6.71 7.36
N ILE A 112 -27.23 -7.33 7.09
CA ILE A 112 -26.71 -7.56 5.73
C ILE A 112 -26.36 -9.04 5.63
N GLY A 113 -27.04 -9.75 4.74
CA GLY A 113 -26.70 -11.13 4.40
C GLY A 113 -25.38 -11.21 3.64
N CYS A 114 -24.83 -12.43 3.55
CA CYS A 114 -23.67 -12.68 2.71
C CYS A 114 -24.02 -12.36 1.24
N THR A 115 -23.21 -11.52 0.59
CA THR A 115 -23.34 -11.15 -0.81
C THR A 115 -22.29 -11.87 -1.69
N CYS A 116 -21.64 -12.91 -1.16
CA CYS A 116 -20.63 -13.71 -1.86
C CYS A 116 -21.30 -14.64 -2.91
N TYR A 117 -21.76 -14.07 -4.00
CA TYR A 117 -22.44 -14.80 -5.09
C TYR A 117 -21.61 -14.93 -6.35
N LYS A 118 -20.37 -14.44 -6.35
CA LYS A 118 -19.42 -14.58 -7.45
C LYS A 118 -18.16 -15.25 -6.97
N GLU A 119 -17.68 -16.21 -7.71
CA GLU A 119 -16.31 -16.75 -7.58
C GLU A 119 -15.44 -16.08 -8.63
N LEU A 120 -14.55 -15.21 -8.18
CA LEU A 120 -13.59 -14.53 -9.05
C LEU A 120 -12.18 -15.02 -8.71
N PRO A 121 -11.32 -15.24 -9.71
CA PRO A 121 -9.94 -15.61 -9.48
C PRO A 121 -9.19 -14.47 -8.77
N VAL A 122 -8.29 -14.83 -7.84
CA VAL A 122 -7.35 -13.88 -7.25
C VAL A 122 -6.12 -13.82 -8.15
N LYS A 123 -5.75 -12.62 -8.56
CA LYS A 123 -4.59 -12.38 -9.41
C LYS A 123 -3.30 -12.53 -8.59
N LYS A 124 -2.29 -13.14 -9.18
CA LYS A 124 -0.95 -13.12 -8.61
C LYS A 124 -0.35 -11.73 -8.69
N MET A 125 0.60 -11.41 -7.79
CA MET A 125 1.26 -10.10 -7.80
C MET A 125 1.97 -9.79 -9.12
N GLU A 126 2.52 -10.78 -9.79
CA GLU A 126 3.15 -10.68 -11.12
C GLU A 126 2.19 -10.28 -12.25
N ASP A 127 0.88 -10.53 -12.07
CA ASP A 127 -0.17 -10.19 -13.04
C ASP A 127 -0.83 -8.83 -12.72
N THR A 128 -0.35 -8.13 -11.69
CA THR A 128 -0.84 -6.80 -11.32
C THR A 128 -0.03 -5.71 -12.00
N TYR A 129 -0.69 -4.59 -12.32
CA TYR A 129 -0.04 -3.45 -12.94
C TYR A 129 0.14 -2.34 -11.90
N ASN A 130 1.39 -2.13 -11.45
CA ASN A 130 1.73 -1.16 -10.41
C ASN A 130 2.94 -0.31 -10.80
N ARG A 131 3.11 0.81 -10.11
CA ARG A 131 4.37 1.56 -10.12
C ARG A 131 5.30 0.98 -9.07
N TYR A 132 6.58 0.96 -9.35
CA TYR A 132 7.60 0.40 -8.48
C TYR A 132 8.59 1.48 -8.05
N PHE A 133 9.05 1.37 -6.82
CA PHE A 133 10.20 2.09 -6.30
C PHE A 133 11.41 1.18 -6.40
N LEU A 134 12.45 1.64 -7.08
CA LEU A 134 13.70 0.91 -7.22
C LEU A 134 14.82 1.74 -6.62
N ARG A 135 15.64 1.12 -5.80
CA ARG A 135 16.90 1.68 -5.32
C ARG A 135 18.03 0.80 -5.82
N LEU A 136 18.90 1.36 -6.62
CA LEU A 136 19.98 0.65 -7.29
C LEU A 136 21.33 1.19 -6.81
N HIS A 137 22.26 0.29 -6.59
CA HIS A 137 23.66 0.61 -6.38
C HIS A 137 24.39 0.37 -7.69
N VAL A 138 24.94 1.41 -8.26
CA VAL A 138 25.62 1.37 -9.56
C VAL A 138 27.04 1.92 -9.44
N GLU A 139 27.91 1.54 -10.38
CA GLU A 139 29.24 2.13 -10.47
C GLU A 139 29.17 3.62 -10.80
N ASP A 140 29.98 4.41 -10.11
CA ASP A 140 30.13 5.84 -10.41
C ASP A 140 31.01 6.02 -11.67
N ARG A 141 30.36 5.97 -12.83
CA ARG A 141 31.02 6.18 -14.11
C ARG A 141 30.08 6.84 -15.14
N CYS A 142 30.69 7.53 -16.09
CA CYS A 142 29.92 8.09 -17.21
C CYS A 142 29.17 7.01 -17.99
N GLY A 143 27.90 7.27 -18.28
CA GLY A 143 27.06 6.40 -19.12
C GLY A 143 26.20 5.38 -18.38
N VAL A 144 26.35 5.17 -17.06
CA VAL A 144 25.55 4.21 -16.29
C VAL A 144 24.05 4.46 -16.40
N LEU A 145 23.62 5.72 -16.27
CA LEU A 145 22.20 6.07 -16.46
C LEU A 145 21.70 5.76 -17.87
N ALA A 146 22.53 5.95 -18.88
CA ALA A 146 22.15 5.62 -20.25
C ALA A 146 21.94 4.11 -20.42
N GLU A 147 22.84 3.28 -19.88
CA GLU A 147 22.71 1.82 -19.90
C GLU A 147 21.45 1.35 -19.15
N MET A 148 21.18 1.94 -17.99
CA MET A 148 19.95 1.62 -17.22
C MET A 148 18.68 1.98 -18.00
N THR A 149 18.64 3.19 -18.58
CA THR A 149 17.46 3.62 -19.34
C THR A 149 17.27 2.84 -20.62
N GLU A 150 18.35 2.35 -21.27
CA GLU A 150 18.30 1.44 -22.41
C GLU A 150 17.62 0.09 -22.01
N VAL A 151 17.99 -0.45 -20.85
CA VAL A 151 17.35 -1.66 -20.33
C VAL A 151 15.86 -1.40 -20.05
N PHE A 152 15.51 -0.29 -19.43
CA PHE A 152 14.12 0.06 -19.18
C PHE A 152 13.33 0.22 -20.49
N ALA A 153 13.89 0.89 -21.48
CA ALA A 153 13.27 1.05 -22.79
C ALA A 153 13.04 -0.29 -23.49
N LYS A 154 14.00 -1.21 -23.41
CA LYS A 154 13.89 -2.57 -23.97
C LYS A 154 12.70 -3.34 -23.40
N TYR A 155 12.40 -3.15 -22.10
CA TYR A 155 11.30 -3.81 -21.43
C TYR A 155 10.04 -2.93 -21.30
N HIS A 156 9.98 -1.82 -22.04
CA HIS A 156 8.85 -0.88 -22.02
C HIS A 156 8.52 -0.31 -20.62
N VAL A 157 9.54 -0.15 -19.78
CA VAL A 157 9.41 0.47 -18.45
C VAL A 157 9.70 1.96 -18.57
N SER A 158 8.79 2.78 -18.07
CA SER A 158 8.93 4.24 -18.02
C SER A 158 9.31 4.70 -16.62
N GLY A 159 10.35 5.50 -16.48
CA GLY A 159 10.72 6.16 -15.22
C GLY A 159 9.90 7.43 -15.04
N ALA A 160 9.20 7.54 -13.90
CA ALA A 160 8.45 8.75 -13.56
C ALA A 160 9.35 9.80 -12.87
N GLN A 161 10.30 9.35 -12.06
CA GLN A 161 11.24 10.19 -11.34
C GLN A 161 12.54 9.42 -11.11
N ILE A 162 13.66 10.11 -11.22
CA ILE A 162 15.00 9.55 -10.98
C ILE A 162 15.74 10.51 -10.06
N LEU A 163 16.28 9.98 -8.95
CA LEU A 163 17.18 10.69 -8.05
C LEU A 163 18.55 10.02 -8.09
N GLN A 164 19.58 10.77 -8.44
CA GLN A 164 20.96 10.34 -8.38
C GLN A 164 21.68 11.13 -7.30
N ARG A 165 22.46 10.48 -6.46
CA ARG A 165 23.25 11.11 -5.42
C ARG A 165 24.65 10.58 -5.39
N ASP A 166 25.59 11.47 -5.23
CA ASP A 166 26.99 11.13 -5.01
C ASP A 166 27.13 10.26 -3.73
N SER A 167 27.94 9.25 -3.80
CA SER A 167 28.31 8.49 -2.62
C SER A 167 29.05 9.42 -1.65
N GLN A 168 28.53 9.58 -0.43
CA GLN A 168 29.16 10.41 0.61
C GLN A 168 30.42 9.75 1.21
N ARG A 169 30.85 8.58 0.74
CA ARG A 169 32.05 7.87 1.19
C ARG A 169 33.12 7.98 0.13
N GLN A 170 34.25 8.52 0.53
CA GLN A 170 35.45 8.69 -0.30
C GLN A 170 36.07 7.38 -0.83
N ASP A 171 35.57 6.21 -0.40
CA ASP A 171 36.14 4.90 -0.75
C ASP A 171 35.19 3.97 -1.54
N ASP A 172 33.93 4.35 -1.78
CA ASP A 172 33.00 3.55 -2.56
C ASP A 172 32.79 4.18 -3.94
N HIS A 173 33.29 3.52 -4.98
CA HIS A 173 33.02 3.85 -6.39
C HIS A 173 31.58 3.52 -6.82
N LEU A 174 30.63 3.57 -5.90
CA LEU A 174 29.23 3.23 -6.12
C LEU A 174 28.34 4.45 -5.86
N GLU A 175 27.50 4.80 -6.83
CA GLU A 175 26.42 5.77 -6.68
C GLU A 175 25.08 5.08 -6.38
N GLU A 176 24.20 5.77 -5.66
CA GLU A 176 22.82 5.34 -5.50
C GLU A 176 21.93 6.06 -6.52
N VAL A 177 21.17 5.28 -7.28
CA VAL A 177 20.12 5.76 -8.18
C VAL A 177 18.76 5.26 -7.66
N VAL A 178 17.82 6.16 -7.51
CA VAL A 178 16.46 5.87 -6.99
C VAL A 178 15.41 6.35 -7.97
#